data_cb6d9d68ec1d7c144413605fc1247889
#
_entry.id   cb6d9d68ec1d7c144413605fc1247889
#
_cell.length_a   1.000
_cell.length_b   1.000
_cell.length_c   1.000
_cell.angle_alpha   90.00
_cell.angle_beta   90.00
_cell.angle_gamma   90.00
#
_symmetry.space_group_name_H-M   'P 1'
#
loop_
_entity.id
_entity.type
_entity.pdbx_description
1 polymer ?
#
loop_
_entity_poly.entity_id
_entity_poly.type
_entity_poly.pdbx_seq_one_letter_code
_entity_poly.pdbx_strand_id
1 'polypeptide(L)'
;LLTQAAGRAGRGSLAGEVVIQTYQPDHYAVVHAAAQDYEGFYEEEIAYRDLMMYPPVANMLAVLILSDDEMTGVSHSMELADLVKKHFEGRRVQVIGPASAAIGKIQDIYRNIFYIKHRDYEVLVEAKDAMEAYMVRKEWNTDTVQFDFNPMNGY
;
A
#
# COMPACT_ATOMS: atom_id res chain seq x y z
N LEU A 1 -3.64 -11.08 15.78
CA LEU A 1 -3.21 -12.48 15.56
C LEU A 1 -2.44 -13.04 16.77
N LEU A 2 -1.34 -12.42 17.23
CA LEU A 2 -0.54 -12.90 18.37
C LEU A 2 -1.37 -13.03 19.64
N THR A 3 -2.13 -12.00 20.01
CA THR A 3 -3.02 -11.99 21.17
C THR A 3 -4.11 -13.07 21.08
N GLN A 4 -4.68 -13.29 19.88
CA GLN A 4 -5.68 -14.33 19.66
C GLN A 4 -5.09 -15.75 19.78
N ALA A 5 -3.84 -15.95 19.33
CA ALA A 5 -3.13 -17.20 19.48
C ALA A 5 -2.79 -17.46 20.97
N ALA A 6 -2.30 -16.44 21.68
CA ALA A 6 -2.01 -16.49 23.09
C ALA A 6 -3.25 -16.79 23.95
N GLY A 7 -4.40 -16.21 23.64
CA GLY A 7 -5.66 -16.44 24.35
C GLY A 7 -6.23 -17.88 24.22
N ARG A 8 -5.56 -18.75 23.48
CA ARG A 8 -5.91 -20.19 23.43
C ARG A 8 -5.18 -21.05 24.46
N ALA A 9 -4.12 -20.52 25.06
CA ALA A 9 -3.42 -21.19 26.16
C ALA A 9 -4.21 -21.03 27.48
N GLY A 10 -4.12 -22.03 28.37
CA GLY A 10 -4.70 -21.94 29.71
C GLY A 10 -6.22 -22.04 29.82
N ARG A 11 -6.90 -22.69 28.87
CA ARG A 11 -8.36 -22.88 28.90
C ARG A 11 -8.84 -23.96 29.89
N GLY A 12 -7.92 -24.64 30.56
CA GLY A 12 -8.21 -25.64 31.58
C GLY A 12 -7.98 -25.13 32.99
N SER A 13 -7.84 -26.06 33.95
CA SER A 13 -7.52 -25.77 35.36
C SER A 13 -6.05 -25.36 35.60
N LEU A 14 -5.21 -25.47 34.58
CA LEU A 14 -3.78 -25.09 34.64
C LEU A 14 -3.54 -23.79 33.94
N ALA A 15 -2.69 -22.94 34.52
CA ALA A 15 -2.22 -21.72 33.85
C ALA A 15 -1.41 -22.08 32.60
N GLY A 16 -1.73 -21.43 31.49
CA GLY A 16 -0.99 -21.58 30.25
C GLY A 16 0.12 -20.56 30.13
N GLU A 17 1.26 -20.98 29.60
CA GLU A 17 2.38 -20.11 29.25
C GLU A 17 2.46 -20.00 27.72
N VAL A 18 2.73 -18.79 27.22
CA VAL A 18 2.91 -18.52 25.79
C VAL A 18 4.25 -17.85 25.57
N VAL A 19 5.04 -18.42 24.67
CA VAL A 19 6.33 -17.86 24.27
C VAL A 19 6.21 -17.34 22.83
N ILE A 20 6.54 -16.06 22.63
CA ILE A 20 6.61 -15.41 21.30
C ILE A 20 8.07 -15.37 20.89
N GLN A 21 8.45 -16.12 19.85
CA GLN A 21 9.78 -16.10 19.28
C GLN A 21 9.83 -15.11 18.11
N THR A 22 10.74 -14.14 18.16
CA THR A 22 10.88 -13.09 17.14
C THR A 22 12.32 -12.58 17.09
N TYR A 23 12.72 -12.03 15.95
CA TYR A 23 13.99 -11.30 15.79
C TYR A 23 13.93 -9.86 16.34
N GLN A 24 12.74 -9.34 16.62
CA GLN A 24 12.51 -7.97 17.10
C GLN A 24 11.60 -7.99 18.33
N PRO A 25 12.11 -8.43 19.50
CA PRO A 25 11.29 -8.55 20.71
C PRO A 25 10.76 -7.20 21.21
N ASP A 26 11.49 -6.13 20.96
CA ASP A 26 11.13 -4.77 21.38
C ASP A 26 10.22 -4.03 20.39
N HIS A 27 9.79 -4.69 19.30
CA HIS A 27 8.84 -4.09 18.39
C HIS A 27 7.49 -3.86 19.10
N TYR A 28 6.96 -2.62 19.03
CA TYR A 28 5.76 -2.23 19.77
C TYR A 28 4.60 -3.23 19.64
N ALA A 29 4.35 -3.76 18.43
CA ALA A 29 3.28 -4.73 18.19
C ALA A 29 3.49 -6.05 18.97
N VAL A 30 4.74 -6.46 19.22
CA VAL A 30 5.08 -7.65 20.02
C VAL A 30 4.90 -7.34 21.50
N VAL A 31 5.38 -6.18 21.94
CA VAL A 31 5.28 -5.73 23.34
C VAL A 31 3.80 -5.63 23.77
N HIS A 32 2.97 -4.92 22.99
CA HIS A 32 1.54 -4.80 23.28
C HIS A 32 0.81 -6.15 23.19
N ALA A 33 1.17 -7.02 22.23
CA ALA A 33 0.57 -8.34 22.12
C ALA A 33 0.92 -9.22 23.33
N ALA A 34 2.15 -9.17 23.85
CA ALA A 34 2.57 -9.89 25.05
C ALA A 34 1.87 -9.37 26.31
N ALA A 35 1.64 -8.07 26.40
CA ALA A 35 0.88 -7.44 27.49
C ALA A 35 -0.64 -7.59 27.34
N GLN A 36 -1.14 -8.10 26.19
CA GLN A 36 -2.56 -8.12 25.81
C GLN A 36 -3.20 -6.72 25.81
N ASP A 37 -2.39 -5.70 25.59
CA ASP A 37 -2.78 -4.28 25.56
C ASP A 37 -3.20 -3.88 24.14
N TYR A 38 -4.50 -4.02 23.85
CA TYR A 38 -5.04 -3.65 22.56
C TYR A 38 -5.15 -2.11 22.40
N GLU A 39 -5.51 -1.40 23.46
CA GLU A 39 -5.70 0.05 23.40
C GLU A 39 -4.38 0.77 23.14
N GLY A 40 -3.34 0.43 23.89
CA GLY A 40 -1.99 0.98 23.67
C GLY A 40 -1.46 0.63 22.26
N PHE A 41 -1.67 -0.59 21.79
CA PHE A 41 -1.33 -0.97 20.42
C PHE A 41 -2.06 -0.10 19.40
N TYR A 42 -3.37 0.11 19.58
CA TYR A 42 -4.17 0.91 18.66
C TYR A 42 -3.70 2.37 18.60
N GLU A 43 -3.43 2.98 19.75
CA GLU A 43 -2.96 4.37 19.83
C GLU A 43 -1.61 4.55 19.14
N GLU A 44 -0.66 3.65 19.37
CA GLU A 44 0.67 3.72 18.75
C GLU A 44 0.61 3.43 17.24
N GLU A 45 -0.15 2.40 16.83
CA GLU A 45 -0.34 2.04 15.44
C GLU A 45 -1.03 3.16 14.64
N ILE A 46 -2.08 3.80 15.20
CA ILE A 46 -2.79 4.87 14.48
C ILE A 46 -1.93 6.12 14.34
N ALA A 47 -1.13 6.45 15.36
CA ALA A 47 -0.17 7.55 15.28
C ALA A 47 0.90 7.29 14.22
N TYR A 48 1.43 6.08 14.14
CA TYR A 48 2.37 5.68 13.10
C TYR A 48 1.74 5.79 11.69
N ARG A 49 0.51 5.29 11.52
CA ARG A 49 -0.22 5.37 10.25
C ARG A 49 -0.54 6.80 9.84
N ASP A 50 -0.84 7.67 10.80
CA ASP A 50 -1.05 9.10 10.53
C ASP A 50 0.23 9.76 10.02
N LEU A 51 1.35 9.50 10.68
CA LEU A 51 2.66 10.02 10.29
C LEU A 51 3.07 9.55 8.89
N MET A 52 2.83 8.28 8.59
CA MET A 52 3.23 7.64 7.32
C MET A 52 2.17 7.76 6.23
N MET A 53 1.03 8.40 6.51
CA MET A 53 -0.09 8.51 5.58
C MET A 53 -0.55 7.14 5.07
N TYR A 54 -0.78 6.19 5.99
CA TYR A 54 -1.32 4.86 5.68
C TYR A 54 -2.81 4.73 6.02
N PRO A 55 -3.56 3.86 5.32
CA PRO A 55 -4.93 3.54 5.70
C PRO A 55 -5.04 3.04 7.17
N PRO A 56 -6.11 3.37 7.89
CA PRO A 56 -7.32 4.10 7.48
C PRO A 56 -7.23 5.63 7.57
N VAL A 57 -6.12 6.19 8.05
CA VAL A 57 -5.95 7.64 8.27
C VAL A 57 -5.82 8.42 6.96
N ALA A 58 -5.18 7.80 5.97
CA ALA A 58 -5.12 8.30 4.60
C ALA A 58 -5.55 7.21 3.63
N ASN A 59 -5.92 7.61 2.42
CA ASN A 59 -6.25 6.71 1.33
C ASN A 59 -5.05 6.51 0.42
N MET A 60 -4.99 5.35 -0.23
CA MET A 60 -3.94 4.98 -1.17
C MET A 60 -4.57 4.46 -2.46
N LEU A 61 -4.00 4.86 -3.59
CA LEU A 61 -4.27 4.29 -4.90
C LEU A 61 -3.00 3.64 -5.43
N ALA A 62 -3.05 2.34 -5.67
CA ALA A 62 -2.01 1.63 -6.40
C ALA A 62 -2.32 1.69 -7.90
N VAL A 63 -1.33 2.06 -8.70
CA VAL A 63 -1.42 2.10 -10.16
C VAL A 63 -0.42 1.12 -10.72
N LEU A 64 -0.91 0.03 -11.27
CA LEU A 64 -0.12 -1.07 -11.83
C LEU A 64 -0.18 -1.00 -13.36
N ILE A 65 0.96 -0.88 -14.00
CA ILE A 65 1.14 -0.86 -15.44
C ILE A 65 1.66 -2.23 -15.88
N LEU A 66 0.94 -2.87 -16.77
CA LEU A 66 1.24 -4.18 -17.37
C LEU A 66 1.61 -3.97 -18.83
N SER A 67 2.81 -4.33 -19.24
CA SER A 67 3.34 -4.17 -20.60
C SER A 67 4.04 -5.43 -21.09
N ASP A 68 3.95 -5.74 -22.36
CA ASP A 68 4.75 -6.77 -23.03
C ASP A 68 6.17 -6.28 -23.37
N ASP A 69 6.39 -4.96 -23.37
CA ASP A 69 7.69 -4.33 -23.53
C ASP A 69 8.14 -3.60 -22.26
N GLU A 70 9.32 -3.96 -21.76
CA GLU A 70 9.86 -3.42 -20.50
C GLU A 70 10.04 -1.90 -20.56
N MET A 71 10.65 -1.39 -21.64
CA MET A 71 10.95 0.03 -21.75
C MET A 71 9.69 0.87 -21.89
N THR A 72 8.72 0.37 -22.64
CA THR A 72 7.40 1.01 -22.79
C THR A 72 6.68 1.07 -21.47
N GLY A 73 6.63 -0.04 -20.71
CA GLY A 73 6.00 -0.09 -19.39
C GLY A 73 6.64 0.88 -18.38
N VAL A 74 7.98 0.97 -18.37
CA VAL A 74 8.71 1.95 -17.55
C VAL A 74 8.39 3.38 -17.97
N SER A 75 8.43 3.69 -19.28
CA SER A 75 8.11 5.02 -19.80
C SER A 75 6.69 5.46 -19.44
N HIS A 76 5.70 4.60 -19.66
CA HIS A 76 4.31 4.88 -19.36
C HIS A 76 4.07 5.07 -17.86
N SER A 77 4.75 4.29 -17.01
CA SER A 77 4.65 4.47 -15.56
C SER A 77 5.19 5.81 -15.10
N MET A 78 6.30 6.27 -15.69
CA MET A 78 6.88 7.60 -15.43
C MET A 78 5.96 8.72 -15.93
N GLU A 79 5.41 8.58 -17.14
CA GLU A 79 4.50 9.59 -17.70
C GLU A 79 3.25 9.79 -16.83
N LEU A 80 2.64 8.69 -16.35
CA LEU A 80 1.46 8.79 -15.49
C LEU A 80 1.81 9.36 -14.10
N ALA A 81 2.92 8.95 -13.51
CA ALA A 81 3.36 9.50 -12.24
C ALA A 81 3.65 11.01 -12.32
N ASP A 82 4.29 11.45 -13.40
CA ASP A 82 4.59 12.87 -13.63
C ASP A 82 3.32 13.68 -13.98
N LEU A 83 2.36 13.08 -14.71
CA LEU A 83 1.05 13.67 -14.92
C LEU A 83 0.38 13.99 -13.58
N VAL A 84 0.34 13.02 -12.66
CA VAL A 84 -0.28 13.20 -11.34
C VAL A 84 0.45 14.28 -10.56
N LYS A 85 1.79 14.27 -10.50
CA LYS A 85 2.57 15.30 -9.81
C LYS A 85 2.26 16.70 -10.33
N LYS A 86 2.18 16.88 -11.64
CA LYS A 86 1.85 18.17 -12.28
C LYS A 86 0.40 18.58 -12.06
N HIS A 87 -0.55 17.64 -12.18
CA HIS A 87 -1.98 17.92 -12.04
C HIS A 87 -2.32 18.40 -10.61
N PHE A 88 -1.62 17.86 -9.62
CA PHE A 88 -1.82 18.19 -8.21
C PHE A 88 -0.73 19.09 -7.62
N GLU A 89 -0.01 19.82 -8.45
CA GLU A 89 1.01 20.76 -7.97
C GLU A 89 0.39 21.78 -6.99
N GLY A 90 1.01 21.92 -5.80
CA GLY A 90 0.48 22.73 -4.71
C GLY A 90 -0.58 22.05 -3.83
N ARG A 91 -1.11 20.89 -4.21
CA ARG A 91 -1.95 20.02 -3.37
C ARG A 91 -1.07 18.96 -2.71
N ARG A 92 -1.40 18.57 -1.45
CA ARG A 92 -0.57 17.62 -0.67
C ARG A 92 -0.75 16.17 -1.13
N VAL A 93 -0.55 15.90 -2.42
CA VAL A 93 -0.58 14.54 -2.98
C VAL A 93 0.81 13.95 -2.93
N GLN A 94 0.95 12.78 -2.34
CA GLN A 94 2.21 12.04 -2.30
C GLN A 94 2.21 10.96 -3.39
N VAL A 95 3.21 10.99 -4.27
CA VAL A 95 3.44 9.96 -5.31
C VAL A 95 4.71 9.20 -4.95
N ILE A 96 4.61 7.88 -4.82
CA ILE A 96 5.71 6.98 -4.45
C ILE A 96 5.99 6.04 -5.62
N GLY A 97 7.20 6.02 -6.10
CA GLY A 97 7.61 5.32 -7.31
C GLY A 97 7.66 6.24 -8.52
N PRO A 98 7.60 5.72 -9.77
CA PRO A 98 7.37 4.31 -10.12
C PRO A 98 8.58 3.40 -9.85
N ALA A 99 8.30 2.11 -9.71
CA ALA A 99 9.28 1.05 -9.58
C ALA A 99 8.76 -0.26 -10.20
N SER A 100 9.64 -1.23 -10.41
CA SER A 100 9.21 -2.60 -10.72
C SER A 100 8.39 -3.16 -9.55
N ALA A 101 7.29 -3.86 -9.83
CA ALA A 101 6.51 -4.54 -8.81
C ALA A 101 7.37 -5.62 -8.10
N ALA A 102 6.93 -6.08 -6.91
CA ALA A 102 7.64 -7.12 -6.14
C ALA A 102 7.89 -8.40 -6.98
N ILE A 103 6.92 -8.74 -7.86
CA ILE A 103 7.12 -9.71 -8.94
C ILE A 103 7.08 -8.90 -10.24
N GLY A 104 8.26 -8.51 -10.72
CA GLY A 104 8.41 -7.57 -11.84
C GLY A 104 8.02 -8.12 -13.21
N LYS A 105 7.94 -9.47 -13.36
CA LYS A 105 7.55 -10.13 -14.61
C LYS A 105 6.77 -11.41 -14.35
N ILE A 106 5.61 -11.56 -15.00
CA ILE A 106 4.79 -12.79 -14.97
C ILE A 106 4.34 -13.08 -16.40
N GLN A 107 4.60 -14.30 -16.90
CA GLN A 107 4.18 -14.77 -18.25
C GLN A 107 4.53 -13.78 -19.36
N ASP A 108 5.78 -13.28 -19.36
CA ASP A 108 6.30 -12.26 -20.28
C ASP A 108 5.65 -10.86 -20.21
N ILE A 109 4.84 -10.60 -19.20
CA ILE A 109 4.31 -9.28 -18.91
C ILE A 109 5.14 -8.60 -17.82
N TYR A 110 5.72 -7.45 -18.14
CA TYR A 110 6.44 -6.59 -17.21
C TYR A 110 5.45 -5.80 -16.37
N ARG A 111 5.77 -5.62 -15.09
CA ARG A 111 4.89 -5.04 -14.09
C ARG A 111 5.58 -3.86 -13.40
N ASN A 112 5.11 -2.65 -13.64
CA ASN A 112 5.56 -1.45 -12.98
C ASN A 112 4.46 -0.89 -12.09
N ILE A 113 4.82 -0.33 -10.95
CA ILE A 113 3.86 0.16 -9.98
C ILE A 113 4.29 1.50 -9.41
N PHE A 114 3.32 2.36 -9.14
CA PHE A 114 3.47 3.50 -8.25
C PHE A 114 2.23 3.67 -7.39
N TYR A 115 2.39 4.39 -6.28
CA TYR A 115 1.31 4.65 -5.34
C TYR A 115 1.04 6.14 -5.23
N ILE A 116 -0.22 6.49 -5.07
CA ILE A 116 -0.68 7.85 -4.80
C ILE A 116 -1.36 7.82 -3.43
N LYS A 117 -0.97 8.74 -2.54
CA LYS A 117 -1.55 8.86 -1.19
C LYS A 117 -2.15 10.24 -0.98
N HIS A 118 -3.34 10.27 -0.40
CA HIS A 118 -4.02 11.49 0.03
C HIS A 118 -5.04 11.18 1.13
N ARG A 119 -5.34 12.16 2.00
CA ARG A 119 -6.36 12.00 3.05
C ARG A 119 -7.77 11.93 2.49
N ASP A 120 -8.04 12.72 1.45
CA ASP A 120 -9.32 12.77 0.77
C ASP A 120 -9.35 11.73 -0.36
N TYR A 121 -10.33 10.84 -0.30
CA TYR A 121 -10.54 9.78 -1.30
C TYR A 121 -10.88 10.34 -2.69
N GLU A 122 -11.66 11.44 -2.75
CA GLU A 122 -12.07 12.05 -4.02
C GLU A 122 -10.86 12.55 -4.83
N VAL A 123 -9.77 12.95 -4.16
CA VAL A 123 -8.52 13.32 -4.82
C VAL A 123 -7.88 12.14 -5.55
N LEU A 124 -8.00 10.92 -5.01
CA LEU A 124 -7.51 9.72 -5.68
C LEU A 124 -8.41 9.34 -6.87
N VAL A 125 -9.71 9.56 -6.77
CA VAL A 125 -10.65 9.39 -7.89
C VAL A 125 -10.31 10.38 -9.01
N GLU A 126 -10.12 11.67 -8.68
CA GLU A 126 -9.68 12.69 -9.63
C GLU A 126 -8.36 12.31 -10.31
N ALA A 127 -7.40 11.76 -9.56
CA ALA A 127 -6.13 11.31 -10.12
C ALA A 127 -6.31 10.15 -11.11
N LYS A 128 -7.16 9.16 -10.78
CA LYS A 128 -7.51 8.06 -11.68
C LYS A 128 -8.14 8.58 -12.95
N ASP A 129 -9.15 9.44 -12.85
CA ASP A 129 -9.87 9.98 -14.01
C ASP A 129 -8.94 10.81 -14.92
N ALA A 130 -8.02 11.58 -14.34
CA ALA A 130 -7.01 12.33 -15.10
C ALA A 130 -6.07 11.40 -15.87
N MET A 131 -5.64 10.28 -15.25
CA MET A 131 -4.80 9.27 -15.92
C MET A 131 -5.55 8.55 -17.04
N GLU A 132 -6.80 8.15 -16.82
CA GLU A 132 -7.64 7.52 -17.86
C GLU A 132 -7.85 8.46 -19.06
N ALA A 133 -8.18 9.72 -18.81
CA ALA A 133 -8.33 10.72 -19.87
C ALA A 133 -7.02 10.96 -20.64
N TYR A 134 -5.87 10.90 -19.93
CA TYR A 134 -4.56 11.00 -20.57
C TYR A 134 -4.27 9.82 -21.49
N MET A 135 -4.49 8.59 -21.04
CA MET A 135 -4.28 7.36 -21.82
C MET A 135 -5.15 7.34 -23.08
N VAL A 136 -6.42 7.72 -22.95
CA VAL A 136 -7.33 7.85 -24.11
C VAL A 136 -6.80 8.86 -25.12
N ARG A 137 -6.39 10.05 -24.67
CA ARG A 137 -5.86 11.10 -25.55
C ARG A 137 -4.55 10.70 -26.25
N LYS A 138 -3.75 9.86 -25.57
CA LYS A 138 -2.47 9.34 -26.10
C LYS A 138 -2.64 8.07 -26.94
N GLU A 139 -3.87 7.55 -27.03
CA GLU A 139 -4.19 6.33 -27.79
C GLU A 139 -3.34 5.12 -27.33
N TRP A 140 -3.14 4.98 -25.99
CA TRP A 140 -2.42 3.83 -25.46
C TRP A 140 -3.23 2.54 -25.65
N ASN A 141 -2.75 1.65 -26.53
CA ASN A 141 -3.46 0.43 -26.92
C ASN A 141 -2.70 -0.85 -26.52
N THR A 142 -1.46 -0.72 -26.04
CA THR A 142 -0.55 -1.86 -25.79
C THR A 142 -0.50 -2.25 -24.33
N ASP A 143 -0.62 -1.29 -23.41
CA ASP A 143 -0.48 -1.53 -21.99
C ASP A 143 -1.84 -1.60 -21.29
N THR A 144 -1.90 -2.43 -20.26
CA THR A 144 -3.05 -2.47 -19.35
C THR A 144 -2.69 -1.73 -18.07
N VAL A 145 -3.48 -0.76 -17.67
CA VAL A 145 -3.33 -0.05 -16.39
C VAL A 145 -4.45 -0.46 -15.44
N GLN A 146 -4.06 -0.94 -14.27
CA GLN A 146 -4.98 -1.34 -13.20
C GLN A 146 -4.89 -0.37 -12.05
N PHE A 147 -6.04 -0.01 -11.50
CA PHE A 147 -6.20 0.90 -10.36
C PHE A 147 -6.78 0.14 -9.19
N ASP A 148 -6.08 0.13 -8.05
CA ASP A 148 -6.55 -0.50 -6.83
C ASP A 148 -6.55 0.50 -5.68
N PHE A 149 -7.75 0.78 -5.17
CA PHE A 149 -7.97 1.71 -4.06
C PHE A 149 -7.82 1.00 -2.72
N ASN A 150 -6.99 1.54 -1.85
CA ASN A 150 -6.68 1.00 -0.52
C ASN A 150 -6.28 -0.48 -0.57
N PRO A 151 -5.25 -0.84 -1.36
CA PRO A 151 -4.86 -2.23 -1.56
C PRO A 151 -4.55 -2.90 -0.23
N MET A 152 -5.08 -4.11 -0.04
CA MET A 152 -4.84 -4.90 1.16
C MET A 152 -3.52 -5.67 1.11
N ASN A 153 -2.99 -5.89 -0.10
CA ASN A 153 -1.73 -6.60 -0.34
C ASN A 153 -0.78 -5.72 -1.13
N GLY A 154 0.53 -5.92 -0.93
CA GLY A 154 1.56 -5.33 -1.79
C GLY A 154 1.59 -6.00 -3.17
N TYR A 155 2.02 -5.27 -4.19
CA TYR A 155 2.19 -5.75 -5.57
C TYR A 155 3.64 -6.10 -5.88
#